data_2966b8247743ab86e0086735ff56f61b
#
_entry.id   2966b8247743ab86e0086735ff56f61b
#
_cell.length_a   1.000
_cell.length_b   1.000
_cell.length_c   1.000
_cell.angle_alpha   90.00
_cell.angle_beta   90.00
_cell.angle_gamma   90.00
#
_symmetry.space_group_name_H-M   'P 1'
#
loop_
_entity.id
_entity.type
_entity.pdbx_description
1 polymer ?
#
loop_
_entity_poly.entity_id
_entity_poly.type
_entity_poly.pdbx_seq_one_letter_code
_entity_poly.pdbx_strand_id
1 'polypeptide(L)'
;MTSISDDEFDRLLTEFESDAAHLETRDAYGTAVELPHMAKWAHGEPDDLGWLADWCGTLRGHAAAGRTVRRARIVSEPLSDYQRWSRSIAQPMVDAGEDIRWVPRRLVSTVAIPGNDFYLLDERLVIFLHYTGDGHAAGKTTSTAPDDIRLCRTAFETVWRLAVPHRDYRPR
;
A
#
# COMPACT_ATOMS: atom_id res chain seq x y z
N MET A 1 -14.57 15.44 3.22
CA MET A 1 -14.00 14.16 3.72
C MET A 1 -14.98 13.54 4.71
N THR A 2 -15.23 12.22 4.59
CA THR A 2 -16.17 11.46 5.43
C THR A 2 -15.42 10.29 6.05
N SER A 3 -15.55 10.08 7.38
CA SER A 3 -14.97 8.91 8.06
C SER A 3 -15.71 7.64 7.64
N ILE A 4 -14.98 6.54 7.49
CA ILE A 4 -15.52 5.22 7.15
C ILE A 4 -15.07 4.17 8.16
N SER A 5 -15.85 3.10 8.31
CA SER A 5 -15.52 1.92 9.13
C SER A 5 -14.54 0.99 8.40
N ASP A 6 -14.02 -0.01 9.13
CA ASP A 6 -13.20 -1.08 8.54
C ASP A 6 -14.02 -1.92 7.55
N ASP A 7 -15.25 -2.28 7.88
CA ASP A 7 -16.15 -3.02 6.99
C ASP A 7 -16.42 -2.26 5.67
N GLU A 8 -16.62 -0.94 5.75
CA GLU A 8 -16.82 -0.11 4.57
C GLU A 8 -15.53 -0.03 3.72
N PHE A 9 -14.38 0.06 4.36
CA PHE A 9 -13.10 0.03 3.68
C PHE A 9 -12.88 -1.28 2.93
N ASP A 10 -13.12 -2.42 3.58
CA ASP A 10 -12.97 -3.75 2.98
C ASP A 10 -13.93 -3.93 1.80
N ARG A 11 -15.18 -3.43 1.94
CA ARG A 11 -16.16 -3.41 0.85
C ARG A 11 -15.66 -2.60 -0.34
N LEU A 12 -15.15 -1.39 -0.12
CA LEU A 12 -14.63 -0.53 -1.18
C LEU A 12 -13.44 -1.15 -1.91
N LEU A 13 -12.54 -1.82 -1.17
CA LEU A 13 -11.40 -2.54 -1.77
C LEU A 13 -11.81 -3.81 -2.53
N THR A 14 -13.04 -4.28 -2.35
CA THR A 14 -13.57 -5.45 -3.08
C THR A 14 -14.37 -5.02 -4.31
N GLU A 15 -15.07 -3.89 -4.25
CA GLU A 15 -16.10 -3.50 -5.23
C GLU A 15 -15.65 -2.49 -6.29
N PHE A 16 -14.41 -1.96 -6.25
CA PHE A 16 -13.94 -1.02 -7.28
C PHE A 16 -14.02 -1.64 -8.69
N GLU A 17 -14.19 -0.80 -9.72
CA GLU A 17 -14.55 -1.27 -11.07
C GLU A 17 -13.35 -1.64 -11.94
N SER A 18 -12.23 -0.92 -11.84
CA SER A 18 -11.13 -1.03 -12.81
C SER A 18 -9.73 -0.97 -12.19
N ASP A 19 -9.44 0.01 -11.34
CA ASP A 19 -8.10 0.27 -10.82
C ASP A 19 -8.12 0.71 -9.37
N ALA A 20 -7.24 0.13 -8.56
CA ALA A 20 -6.93 0.54 -7.20
C ALA A 20 -5.44 0.90 -7.11
N ALA A 21 -5.13 2.16 -6.91
CA ALA A 21 -3.79 2.68 -6.73
C ALA A 21 -3.53 3.00 -5.25
N HIS A 22 -2.54 2.35 -4.63
CA HIS A 22 -2.18 2.53 -3.22
C HIS A 22 -0.80 3.17 -3.11
N LEU A 23 -0.71 4.34 -2.46
CA LEU A 23 0.55 5.00 -2.13
C LEU A 23 0.85 4.85 -0.64
N GLU A 24 1.97 4.23 -0.32
CA GLU A 24 2.54 4.12 1.02
C GLU A 24 3.76 5.03 1.17
N THR A 25 3.78 5.84 2.21
CA THR A 25 4.81 6.88 2.40
C THR A 25 5.63 6.71 3.68
N ARG A 26 5.31 5.73 4.51
CA ARG A 26 5.94 5.53 5.82
C ARG A 26 6.99 4.42 5.76
N ASP A 27 8.04 4.57 6.58
CA ASP A 27 9.09 3.55 6.71
C ASP A 27 8.76 2.46 7.75
N ALA A 28 7.66 2.62 8.49
CA ALA A 28 7.14 1.62 9.42
C ALA A 28 5.63 1.80 9.65
N TYR A 29 4.96 0.68 9.90
CA TYR A 29 3.55 0.59 10.28
C TYR A 29 3.42 -0.30 11.51
N GLY A 30 2.47 0.03 12.39
CA GLY A 30 2.16 -0.73 13.61
C GLY A 30 0.76 -1.35 13.53
N THR A 31 0.42 -2.03 12.43
CA THR A 31 -0.90 -2.66 12.29
C THR A 31 -0.98 -3.93 13.13
N ALA A 32 -2.11 -4.13 13.81
CA ALA A 32 -2.28 -5.26 14.75
C ALA A 32 -2.11 -6.63 14.07
N VAL A 33 -2.48 -6.73 12.80
CA VAL A 33 -2.34 -7.96 12.01
C VAL A 33 -0.87 -8.26 11.69
N GLU A 34 -0.06 -7.26 11.39
CA GLU A 34 1.32 -7.45 10.94
C GLU A 34 2.32 -7.64 12.08
N LEU A 35 2.10 -7.01 13.23
CA LEU A 35 3.05 -7.02 14.35
C LEU A 35 3.51 -8.41 14.80
N PRO A 36 2.61 -9.43 14.97
CA PRO A 36 3.04 -10.78 15.36
C PRO A 36 3.95 -11.44 14.33
N HIS A 37 3.68 -11.22 13.03
CA HIS A 37 4.44 -11.81 11.92
C HIS A 37 5.80 -11.14 11.75
N MET A 38 5.83 -9.82 11.90
CA MET A 38 7.10 -9.09 11.92
C MET A 38 7.98 -9.51 13.11
N ALA A 39 7.39 -9.77 14.29
CA ALA A 39 8.13 -10.27 15.45
C ALA A 39 8.76 -11.64 15.18
N LYS A 40 8.03 -12.58 14.56
CA LYS A 40 8.60 -13.87 14.13
C LYS A 40 9.79 -13.67 13.21
N TRP A 41 9.65 -12.84 12.19
CA TRP A 41 10.73 -12.53 11.25
C TRP A 41 11.97 -11.98 11.97
N ALA A 42 11.77 -11.04 12.92
CA ALA A 42 12.87 -10.45 13.69
C ALA A 42 13.62 -11.48 14.54
N HIS A 43 12.94 -12.55 14.99
CA HIS A 43 13.55 -13.67 15.72
C HIS A 43 14.09 -14.80 14.82
N GLY A 44 13.96 -14.67 13.48
CA GLY A 44 14.34 -15.73 12.54
C GLY A 44 13.41 -16.94 12.58
N GLU A 45 12.20 -16.78 13.10
CA GLU A 45 11.19 -17.83 13.17
C GLU A 45 10.47 -17.99 11.82
N PRO A 46 10.10 -19.23 11.43
CA PRO A 46 9.36 -19.45 10.20
C PRO A 46 7.93 -18.88 10.29
N ASP A 47 7.47 -18.33 9.19
CA ASP A 47 6.08 -17.90 8.98
C ASP A 47 5.59 -18.49 7.66
N ASP A 48 4.47 -19.21 7.67
CA ASP A 48 3.88 -19.81 6.49
C ASP A 48 3.12 -18.82 5.61
N LEU A 49 3.00 -17.55 6.07
CA LEU A 49 2.27 -16.46 5.42
C LEU A 49 0.78 -16.77 5.18
N GLY A 50 0.22 -17.76 5.88
CA GLY A 50 -1.20 -18.13 5.76
C GLY A 50 -2.17 -16.98 6.04
N TRP A 51 -1.77 -16.01 6.85
CA TRP A 51 -2.54 -14.80 7.14
C TRP A 51 -2.76 -13.88 5.91
N LEU A 52 -1.95 -14.02 4.84
CA LEU A 52 -2.13 -13.31 3.57
C LEU A 52 -3.13 -14.00 2.64
N ALA A 53 -3.61 -15.20 2.96
CA ALA A 53 -4.39 -16.03 2.05
C ALA A 53 -5.67 -15.33 1.55
N ASP A 54 -6.40 -14.67 2.43
CA ASP A 54 -7.66 -13.97 2.10
C ASP A 54 -7.39 -12.78 1.17
N TRP A 55 -6.38 -11.97 1.49
CA TRP A 55 -5.98 -10.87 0.63
C TRP A 55 -5.49 -11.35 -0.74
N CYS A 56 -4.65 -12.37 -0.79
CA CYS A 56 -4.22 -12.98 -2.05
C CYS A 56 -5.41 -13.57 -2.84
N GLY A 57 -6.42 -14.09 -2.16
CA GLY A 57 -7.68 -14.52 -2.77
C GLY A 57 -8.41 -13.38 -3.46
N THR A 58 -8.55 -12.25 -2.77
CA THR A 58 -9.15 -11.01 -3.29
C THR A 58 -8.39 -10.50 -4.51
N LEU A 59 -7.06 -10.45 -4.44
CA LEU A 59 -6.20 -10.02 -5.57
C LEU A 59 -6.39 -10.90 -6.81
N ARG A 60 -6.43 -12.23 -6.65
CA ARG A 60 -6.72 -13.16 -7.76
C ARG A 60 -8.10 -12.92 -8.34
N GLY A 61 -9.08 -12.63 -7.52
CA GLY A 61 -10.43 -12.26 -7.96
C GLY A 61 -10.44 -10.99 -8.82
N HIS A 62 -9.70 -9.97 -8.40
CA HIS A 62 -9.53 -8.73 -9.19
C HIS A 62 -8.84 -9.01 -10.53
N ALA A 63 -7.72 -9.72 -10.51
CA ALA A 63 -6.99 -10.08 -11.73
C ALA A 63 -7.86 -10.87 -12.72
N ALA A 64 -8.64 -11.83 -12.23
CA ALA A 64 -9.57 -12.61 -13.05
C ALA A 64 -10.69 -11.75 -13.65
N ALA A 65 -11.10 -10.68 -12.97
CA ALA A 65 -12.08 -9.71 -13.44
C ALA A 65 -11.48 -8.60 -14.35
N GLY A 66 -10.16 -8.65 -14.63
CA GLY A 66 -9.46 -7.64 -15.43
C GLY A 66 -9.22 -6.32 -14.72
N ARG A 67 -9.33 -6.30 -13.38
CA ARG A 67 -9.04 -5.12 -12.54
C ARG A 67 -7.55 -5.08 -12.18
N THR A 68 -7.02 -3.89 -12.02
CA THR A 68 -5.62 -3.69 -11.60
C THR A 68 -5.53 -3.26 -10.15
N VAL A 69 -4.55 -3.81 -9.42
CA VAL A 69 -4.18 -3.36 -8.08
C VAL A 69 -2.70 -3.00 -8.10
N ARG A 70 -2.40 -1.73 -7.84
CA ARG A 70 -1.07 -1.16 -7.92
C ARG A 70 -0.67 -0.58 -6.58
N ARG A 71 0.53 -0.89 -6.09
CA ARG A 71 1.07 -0.36 -4.85
C ARG A 71 2.45 0.25 -5.07
N ALA A 72 2.61 1.52 -4.73
CA ALA A 72 3.90 2.20 -4.69
C ALA A 72 4.33 2.45 -3.25
N ARG A 73 5.52 1.97 -2.87
CA ARG A 73 6.12 2.18 -1.56
C ARG A 73 7.26 3.17 -1.65
N ILE A 74 7.14 4.33 -1.01
CA ILE A 74 8.22 5.29 -0.84
C ILE A 74 9.01 4.88 0.40
N VAL A 75 10.27 4.51 0.21
CA VAL A 75 11.12 3.96 1.27
C VAL A 75 12.41 4.74 1.44
N SER A 76 12.84 4.89 2.69
CA SER A 76 14.18 5.37 3.02
C SER A 76 15.20 4.24 2.83
N GLU A 77 16.39 4.58 2.36
CA GLU A 77 17.50 3.63 2.23
C GLU A 77 18.67 4.09 3.11
N PRO A 78 19.29 3.17 3.87
CA PRO A 78 18.97 1.73 4.00
C PRO A 78 17.56 1.48 4.54
N LEU A 79 16.95 0.36 4.14
CA LEU A 79 15.59 0.01 4.56
C LEU A 79 15.49 -0.16 6.09
N SER A 80 14.39 0.31 6.68
CA SER A 80 13.99 -0.03 8.05
C SER A 80 13.75 -1.54 8.20
N ASP A 81 13.71 -2.03 9.44
CA ASP A 81 13.36 -3.43 9.72
C ASP A 81 11.99 -3.79 9.17
N TYR A 82 11.01 -2.89 9.35
CA TYR A 82 9.68 -3.08 8.77
C TYR A 82 9.73 -3.23 7.25
N GLN A 83 10.45 -2.36 6.54
CA GLN A 83 10.50 -2.43 5.08
C GLN A 83 11.33 -3.63 4.57
N ARG A 84 12.33 -4.10 5.33
CA ARG A 84 13.02 -5.37 5.02
C ARG A 84 12.09 -6.57 5.16
N TRP A 85 11.33 -6.63 6.27
CA TRP A 85 10.31 -7.64 6.49
C TRP A 85 9.23 -7.59 5.42
N SER A 86 8.62 -6.44 5.21
CA SER A 86 7.55 -6.23 4.23
C SER A 86 7.98 -6.64 2.81
N ARG A 87 9.24 -6.36 2.45
CA ARG A 87 9.81 -6.80 1.17
C ARG A 87 9.93 -8.32 1.11
N SER A 88 10.29 -8.99 2.20
CA SER A 88 10.45 -10.44 2.24
C SER A 88 9.14 -11.21 2.06
N ILE A 89 8.00 -10.60 2.42
CA ILE A 89 6.66 -11.21 2.35
C ILE A 89 5.83 -10.73 1.14
N ALA A 90 6.36 -9.88 0.28
CA ALA A 90 5.59 -9.28 -0.82
C ALA A 90 5.31 -10.24 -1.99
N GLN A 91 6.14 -11.26 -2.19
CA GLN A 91 6.05 -12.13 -3.38
C GLN A 91 4.69 -12.83 -3.54
N PRO A 92 4.04 -13.40 -2.50
CA PRO A 92 2.71 -13.99 -2.62
C PRO A 92 1.64 -13.04 -3.17
N MET A 93 1.70 -11.74 -2.80
CA MET A 93 0.77 -10.71 -3.30
C MET A 93 1.05 -10.38 -4.77
N VAL A 94 2.33 -10.30 -5.15
CA VAL A 94 2.75 -10.12 -6.56
C VAL A 94 2.28 -11.29 -7.41
N ASP A 95 2.44 -12.53 -6.94
CA ASP A 95 1.99 -13.73 -7.64
C ASP A 95 0.46 -13.82 -7.73
N ALA A 96 -0.25 -13.17 -6.79
CA ALA A 96 -1.69 -13.04 -6.79
C ALA A 96 -2.22 -11.92 -7.71
N GLY A 97 -1.35 -11.09 -8.28
CA GLY A 97 -1.70 -10.07 -9.28
C GLY A 97 -1.55 -8.62 -8.82
N GLU A 98 -0.98 -8.35 -7.64
CA GLU A 98 -0.68 -6.97 -7.22
C GLU A 98 0.64 -6.49 -7.86
N ASP A 99 0.63 -5.35 -8.57
CA ASP A 99 1.86 -4.71 -9.04
C ASP A 99 2.46 -3.86 -7.91
N ILE A 100 3.43 -4.42 -7.20
CA ILE A 100 4.13 -3.76 -6.09
C ILE A 100 5.43 -3.17 -6.61
N ARG A 101 5.62 -1.86 -6.39
CA ARG A 101 6.85 -1.15 -6.75
C ARG A 101 7.42 -0.36 -5.58
N TRP A 102 8.73 -0.18 -5.62
CA TRP A 102 9.51 0.49 -4.59
C TRP A 102 10.22 1.70 -5.15
N VAL A 103 10.17 2.82 -4.44
CA VAL A 103 10.90 4.01 -4.85
C VAL A 103 11.69 4.57 -3.68
N PRO A 104 13.02 4.74 -3.83
CA PRO A 104 13.82 5.44 -2.83
C PRO A 104 13.31 6.86 -2.61
N ARG A 105 13.06 7.22 -1.35
CA ARG A 105 12.52 8.53 -0.94
C ARG A 105 13.28 9.72 -1.54
N ARG A 106 14.60 9.58 -1.68
CA ARG A 106 15.46 10.62 -2.30
C ARG A 106 15.08 10.97 -3.74
N LEU A 107 14.43 10.06 -4.48
CA LEU A 107 14.02 10.29 -5.87
C LEU A 107 12.70 11.06 -5.98
N VAL A 108 11.96 11.17 -4.89
CA VAL A 108 10.65 11.86 -4.84
C VAL A 108 10.68 13.11 -3.97
N SER A 109 11.86 13.64 -3.63
CA SER A 109 12.03 14.81 -2.74
C SER A 109 11.32 16.08 -3.22
N THR A 110 11.04 16.21 -4.52
CA THR A 110 10.36 17.36 -5.12
C THR A 110 8.94 17.04 -5.58
N VAL A 111 8.44 15.83 -5.30
CA VAL A 111 7.08 15.44 -5.66
C VAL A 111 6.10 15.94 -4.60
N ALA A 112 5.05 16.64 -5.04
CA ALA A 112 3.95 17.02 -4.14
C ALA A 112 3.14 15.77 -3.78
N ILE A 113 3.30 15.29 -2.54
CA ILE A 113 2.65 14.09 -2.01
C ILE A 113 1.64 14.51 -0.93
N PRO A 114 0.43 13.90 -0.91
CA PRO A 114 -0.51 14.08 0.21
C PRO A 114 0.13 13.73 1.56
N GLY A 115 -0.34 14.36 2.64
CA GLY A 115 0.21 14.17 3.98
C GLY A 115 -0.06 12.80 4.60
N ASN A 116 -0.91 11.98 4.00
CA ASN A 116 -1.26 10.64 4.43
C ASN A 116 -1.15 9.64 3.28
N ASP A 117 -0.95 8.39 3.61
CA ASP A 117 -1.11 7.28 2.68
C ASP A 117 -2.53 7.24 2.17
N PHE A 118 -2.72 6.73 0.97
CA PHE A 118 -4.05 6.68 0.37
C PHE A 118 -4.24 5.53 -0.60
N TYR A 119 -5.51 5.15 -0.79
CA TYR A 119 -5.99 4.46 -1.98
C TYR A 119 -6.70 5.46 -2.89
N LEU A 120 -6.49 5.33 -4.18
CA LEU A 120 -7.29 5.99 -5.22
C LEU A 120 -7.98 4.89 -6.02
N LEU A 121 -9.31 4.83 -5.94
CA LEU A 121 -10.13 3.84 -6.60
C LEU A 121 -10.79 4.45 -7.84
N ASP A 122 -10.59 3.83 -9.00
CA ASP A 122 -11.21 4.18 -10.29
C ASP A 122 -11.03 5.66 -10.70
N GLU A 123 -10.01 6.32 -10.18
CA GLU A 123 -9.82 7.77 -10.31
C GLU A 123 -11.04 8.63 -9.85
N ARG A 124 -11.89 8.08 -8.96
CA ARG A 124 -13.14 8.71 -8.51
C ARG A 124 -13.26 8.86 -7.01
N LEU A 125 -12.59 8.01 -6.25
CA LEU A 125 -12.66 7.98 -4.79
C LEU A 125 -11.27 7.87 -4.21
N VAL A 126 -10.92 8.80 -3.32
CA VAL A 126 -9.71 8.71 -2.48
C VAL A 126 -10.10 8.19 -1.10
N ILE A 127 -9.33 7.26 -0.57
CA ILE A 127 -9.40 6.81 0.83
C ILE A 127 -8.07 7.17 1.48
N PHE A 128 -8.06 8.14 2.39
CA PHE A 128 -6.88 8.48 3.17
C PHE A 128 -6.79 7.59 4.40
N LEU A 129 -5.59 7.07 4.67
CA LEU A 129 -5.27 6.23 5.82
C LEU A 129 -4.58 7.08 6.89
N HIS A 130 -5.17 7.12 8.08
CA HIS A 130 -4.62 7.91 9.18
C HIS A 130 -3.87 7.01 10.16
N TYR A 131 -2.77 7.53 10.68
CA TYR A 131 -1.93 6.82 11.63
C TYR A 131 -1.60 7.74 12.82
N THR A 132 -1.45 7.15 14.00
CA THR A 132 -0.88 7.83 15.15
C THR A 132 0.60 8.16 14.93
N GLY A 133 1.20 8.95 15.82
CA GLY A 133 2.63 9.26 15.77
C GLY A 133 3.53 8.03 15.84
N ASP A 134 3.07 6.99 16.53
CA ASP A 134 3.76 5.69 16.70
C ASP A 134 3.46 4.70 15.56
N GLY A 135 2.65 5.10 14.56
CA GLY A 135 2.38 4.30 13.37
C GLY A 135 1.20 3.33 13.46
N HIS A 136 0.40 3.37 14.54
CA HIS A 136 -0.82 2.57 14.64
C HIS A 136 -1.94 3.17 13.79
N ALA A 137 -2.81 2.32 13.26
CA ALA A 137 -3.98 2.77 12.52
C ALA A 137 -4.88 3.66 13.41
N ALA A 138 -5.28 4.83 12.89
CA ALA A 138 -6.07 5.84 13.61
C ALA A 138 -7.39 6.20 12.88
N GLY A 139 -7.76 5.44 11.86
CA GLY A 139 -8.97 5.61 11.09
C GLY A 139 -8.75 5.89 9.61
N LYS A 140 -9.84 6.07 8.90
CA LYS A 140 -9.85 6.30 7.45
C LYS A 140 -10.88 7.35 7.10
N THR A 141 -10.58 8.17 6.08
CA THR A 141 -11.57 9.11 5.52
C THR A 141 -11.59 9.01 4.00
N THR A 142 -12.76 9.27 3.43
CA THR A 142 -12.94 9.29 1.97
C THR A 142 -13.13 10.71 1.46
N SER A 143 -12.74 10.93 0.20
CA SER A 143 -13.05 12.14 -0.55
C SER A 143 -13.35 11.83 -2.01
N THR A 144 -14.38 12.50 -2.54
CA THR A 144 -14.72 12.54 -3.97
C THR A 144 -14.48 13.94 -4.56
N ALA A 145 -13.83 14.84 -3.81
CA ALA A 145 -13.54 16.18 -4.26
C ALA A 145 -12.56 16.14 -5.45
N PRO A 146 -12.84 16.84 -6.56
CA PRO A 146 -11.98 16.81 -7.76
C PRO A 146 -10.53 17.21 -7.48
N ASP A 147 -10.31 18.12 -6.55
CA ASP A 147 -8.97 18.59 -6.20
C ASP A 147 -8.17 17.54 -5.44
N ASP A 148 -8.82 16.79 -4.51
CA ASP A 148 -8.18 15.70 -3.78
C ASP A 148 -7.84 14.54 -4.73
N ILE A 149 -8.76 14.19 -5.62
CA ILE A 149 -8.55 13.16 -6.65
C ILE A 149 -7.39 13.55 -7.56
N ARG A 150 -7.36 14.78 -8.04
CA ARG A 150 -6.29 15.28 -8.91
C ARG A 150 -4.93 15.25 -8.21
N LEU A 151 -4.87 15.67 -6.94
CA LEU A 151 -3.66 15.64 -6.13
C LEU A 151 -3.13 14.21 -5.98
N CYS A 152 -3.98 13.29 -5.52
CA CYS A 152 -3.61 11.90 -5.30
C CYS A 152 -3.19 11.18 -6.59
N ARG A 153 -3.95 11.38 -7.68
CA ARG A 153 -3.60 10.83 -8.99
C ARG A 153 -2.24 11.34 -9.48
N THR A 154 -2.02 12.65 -9.43
CA THR A 154 -0.76 13.26 -9.89
C THR A 154 0.42 12.76 -9.06
N ALA A 155 0.26 12.68 -7.74
CA ALA A 155 1.27 12.15 -6.83
C ALA A 155 1.59 10.69 -7.16
N PHE A 156 0.56 9.84 -7.21
CA PHE A 156 0.73 8.41 -7.48
C PHE A 156 1.42 8.16 -8.82
N GLU A 157 0.92 8.72 -9.91
CA GLU A 157 1.48 8.50 -11.25
C GLU A 157 2.92 9.04 -11.39
N THR A 158 3.26 10.12 -10.67
CA THR A 158 4.64 10.64 -10.65
C THR A 158 5.57 9.68 -9.90
N VAL A 159 5.16 9.19 -8.73
CA VAL A 159 5.90 8.19 -7.96
C VAL A 159 6.02 6.89 -8.73
N TRP A 160 4.93 6.43 -9.35
CA TRP A 160 4.85 5.18 -10.09
C TRP A 160 5.87 5.07 -11.22
N ARG A 161 6.06 6.18 -11.98
CA ARG A 161 7.06 6.23 -13.06
C ARG A 161 8.50 6.12 -12.57
N LEU A 162 8.77 6.49 -11.32
CA LEU A 162 10.10 6.42 -10.70
C LEU A 162 10.31 5.11 -9.92
N ALA A 163 9.24 4.38 -9.67
CA ALA A 163 9.26 3.19 -8.83
C ALA A 163 9.74 1.96 -9.61
N VAL A 164 10.52 1.11 -8.95
CA VAL A 164 11.09 -0.12 -9.49
C VAL A 164 10.20 -1.30 -9.12
N PRO A 165 9.82 -2.19 -10.06
CA PRO A 165 9.06 -3.40 -9.77
C PRO A 165 9.70 -4.23 -8.66
N HIS A 166 8.88 -4.89 -7.84
CA HIS A 166 9.35 -5.65 -6.67
C HIS A 166 10.47 -6.64 -7.03
N ARG A 167 10.33 -7.39 -8.11
CA ARG A 167 11.33 -8.37 -8.56
C ARG A 167 12.70 -7.77 -8.89
N ASP A 168 12.71 -6.51 -9.33
CA ASP A 168 13.91 -5.82 -9.81
C ASP A 168 14.52 -4.89 -8.76
N TYR A 169 13.78 -4.56 -7.71
CA TYR A 169 14.21 -3.63 -6.67
C TYR A 169 15.33 -4.25 -5.82
N ARG A 170 16.46 -3.54 -5.76
CA ARG A 170 17.62 -3.88 -4.93
C ARG A 170 17.92 -2.67 -4.04
N PRO A 171 17.59 -2.73 -2.73
CA PRO A 171 17.90 -1.65 -1.79
C PRO A 171 19.40 -1.44 -1.64
N ARG A 172 19.79 -0.21 -1.40
CA ARG A 172 21.19 0.17 -1.13
C ARG A 172 21.51 0.17 0.35
#